data_ef92035d756c6c201f18a54a74736846
#
_entry.id   ef92035d756c6c201f18a54a74736846
#
_cell.length_a   1.000
_cell.length_b   1.000
_cell.length_c   1.000
_cell.angle_alpha   90.00
_cell.angle_beta   90.00
_cell.angle_gamma   90.00
#
_symmetry.space_group_name_H-M   'P 1'
#
loop_
_entity.id
_entity.type
_entity.pdbx_description
1 polymer ?
#
loop_
_entity_poly.entity_id
_entity_poly.type
_entity_poly.pdbx_seq_one_letter_code
_entity_poly.pdbx_strand_id
1 'polypeptide(L)'
;QGKTLIHDINIGIDKGEIVTLIGPNGSGKSTILKSITKQLKLIGGKVFFDDTSLQEMSYKELSSNMAVVLTERIKTELMTCHEIVATGRYPYTGRLGILTPEDEQIVDEAMKAVHAEDLGNRDFNAISDGQKQRVLLARAICQEPEIIVLDEPTSFLDVRYKLELLAILERMARKKHIT
;
A
#
# COMPACT_ATOMS: atom_id res chain seq x y z
N GLN A 1 28.40 16.32 -1.02
CA GLN A 1 27.23 17.13 -0.58
C GLN A 1 26.04 16.75 -1.45
N GLY A 2 25.05 16.07 -0.87
CA GLY A 2 23.86 15.66 -1.59
C GLY A 2 23.01 16.88 -1.97
N LYS A 3 22.54 16.93 -3.22
CA LYS A 3 21.61 17.97 -3.69
C LYS A 3 20.25 17.70 -3.05
N THR A 4 19.68 18.67 -2.33
CA THR A 4 18.29 18.58 -1.85
C THR A 4 17.37 18.58 -3.07
N LEU A 5 16.63 17.49 -3.26
CA LEU A 5 15.75 17.31 -4.43
C LEU A 5 14.41 18.00 -4.22
N ILE A 6 13.95 18.11 -2.97
CA ILE A 6 12.60 18.56 -2.61
C ILE A 6 12.72 19.44 -1.37
N HIS A 7 12.09 20.61 -1.41
CA HIS A 7 12.02 21.57 -0.30
C HIS A 7 10.67 22.31 -0.35
N ASP A 8 10.30 22.92 0.77
CA ASP A 8 9.11 23.79 0.91
C ASP A 8 7.76 23.11 0.60
N ILE A 9 7.61 21.82 0.98
CA ILE A 9 6.33 21.11 0.88
C ILE A 9 5.57 21.30 2.18
N ASN A 10 4.37 21.90 2.06
CA ASN A 10 3.39 22.04 3.13
C ASN A 10 2.04 21.55 2.61
N ILE A 11 1.63 20.34 3.00
CA ILE A 11 0.40 19.69 2.55
C ILE A 11 -0.28 19.10 3.78
N GLY A 12 -1.59 19.34 3.93
CA GLY A 12 -2.49 18.59 4.80
C GLY A 12 -3.39 17.71 3.95
N ILE A 13 -3.70 16.51 4.44
CA ILE A 13 -4.58 15.54 3.79
C ILE A 13 -5.57 15.06 4.85
N ASP A 14 -6.86 15.17 4.55
CA ASP A 14 -7.92 14.73 5.46
C ASP A 14 -8.29 13.24 5.24
N LYS A 15 -8.89 12.62 6.25
CA LYS A 15 -9.32 11.20 6.18
C LYS A 15 -10.32 10.99 5.04
N GLY A 16 -10.07 9.93 4.27
CA GLY A 16 -10.92 9.55 3.13
C GLY A 16 -10.67 10.35 1.86
N GLU A 17 -9.64 11.21 1.82
CA GLU A 17 -9.23 11.90 0.60
C GLU A 17 -8.36 11.02 -0.29
N ILE A 18 -8.50 11.20 -1.60
CA ILE A 18 -7.59 10.64 -2.60
C ILE A 18 -6.71 11.77 -3.11
N VAL A 19 -5.43 11.72 -2.80
CA VAL A 19 -4.44 12.70 -3.24
C VAL A 19 -3.54 12.09 -4.31
N THR A 20 -3.36 12.79 -5.42
CA THR A 20 -2.52 12.34 -6.53
C THR A 20 -1.35 13.30 -6.74
N LEU A 21 -0.13 12.78 -6.69
CA LEU A 21 1.08 13.52 -7.04
C LEU A 21 1.33 13.44 -8.55
N ILE A 22 1.26 14.57 -9.24
CA ILE A 22 1.46 14.68 -10.69
C ILE A 22 2.75 15.44 -10.97
N GLY A 23 3.51 14.96 -11.95
CA GLY A 23 4.74 15.61 -12.40
C GLY A 23 5.59 14.70 -13.28
N PRO A 24 6.60 15.25 -13.99
CA PRO A 24 7.47 14.46 -14.84
C PRO A 24 8.31 13.45 -14.06
N ASN A 25 8.90 12.48 -14.78
CA ASN A 25 9.83 11.54 -14.16
C ASN A 25 11.04 12.28 -13.57
N GLY A 26 11.48 11.87 -12.40
CA GLY A 26 12.57 12.52 -11.68
C GLY A 26 12.19 13.80 -10.91
N SER A 27 10.91 14.21 -10.88
CA SER A 27 10.45 15.39 -10.12
C SER A 27 10.41 15.17 -8.60
N GLY A 28 10.70 13.96 -8.11
CA GLY A 28 10.77 13.65 -6.69
C GLY A 28 9.50 13.03 -6.10
N LYS A 29 8.50 12.65 -6.89
CA LYS A 29 7.25 12.00 -6.40
C LYS A 29 7.54 10.80 -5.49
N SER A 30 8.29 9.81 -5.99
CA SER A 30 8.66 8.63 -5.18
C SER A 30 9.54 8.99 -3.98
N THR A 31 10.32 10.07 -4.04
CA THR A 31 11.08 10.57 -2.88
C THR A 31 10.13 11.08 -1.80
N ILE A 32 9.08 11.82 -2.14
CA ILE A 32 8.05 12.26 -1.21
C ILE A 32 7.38 11.02 -0.59
N LEU A 33 6.90 10.08 -1.43
CA LEU A 33 6.24 8.87 -0.94
C LEU A 33 7.15 8.06 0.00
N LYS A 34 8.41 7.86 -0.36
CA LYS A 34 9.39 7.16 0.50
C LYS A 34 9.69 7.92 1.80
N SER A 35 9.57 9.24 1.79
CA SER A 35 9.76 10.07 3.00
C SER A 35 8.57 9.96 3.95
N ILE A 36 7.33 10.01 3.45
CA ILE A 36 6.12 9.87 4.28
C ILE A 36 5.88 8.43 4.75
N THR A 37 6.46 7.43 4.08
CA THR A 37 6.44 6.02 4.51
C THR A 37 7.64 5.62 5.37
N LYS A 38 8.45 6.58 5.82
CA LYS A 38 9.62 6.37 6.67
C LYS A 38 10.73 5.49 6.03
N GLN A 39 10.67 5.28 4.72
CA GLN A 39 11.71 4.54 3.97
C GLN A 39 12.95 5.43 3.69
N LEU A 40 12.76 6.76 3.63
CA LEU A 40 13.83 7.73 3.53
C LEU A 40 13.80 8.66 4.74
N LYS A 41 15.01 8.94 5.28
CA LYS A 41 15.15 9.90 6.36
C LYS A 41 14.97 11.32 5.82
N LEU A 42 14.14 12.12 6.49
CA LEU A 42 14.01 13.54 6.20
C LEU A 42 15.32 14.27 6.50
N ILE A 43 15.71 15.18 5.60
CA ILE A 43 16.84 16.11 5.83
C ILE A 43 16.37 17.26 6.71
N GLY A 44 15.12 17.70 6.57
CA GLY A 44 14.48 18.74 7.36
C GLY A 44 12.97 18.63 7.28
N GLY A 45 12.25 19.43 8.06
CA GLY A 45 10.80 19.38 8.16
C GLY A 45 10.30 18.23 9.04
N LYS A 46 8.97 18.08 9.07
CA LYS A 46 8.28 17.04 9.85
C LYS A 46 7.12 16.49 9.04
N VAL A 47 6.80 15.22 9.24
CA VAL A 47 5.58 14.58 8.76
C VAL A 47 4.82 14.13 10.00
N PHE A 48 3.53 14.40 10.00
CA PHE A 48 2.63 14.01 11.07
C PHE A 48 1.59 13.04 10.53
N PHE A 49 1.22 12.08 11.34
CA PHE A 49 0.04 11.25 11.23
C PHE A 49 -0.87 11.63 12.39
N ASP A 50 -1.98 12.29 12.08
CA ASP A 50 -2.78 13.05 13.05
C ASP A 50 -1.84 14.00 13.87
N ASP A 51 -1.83 13.90 15.18
CA ASP A 51 -0.99 14.73 16.06
C ASP A 51 0.38 14.12 16.37
N THR A 52 0.67 12.91 15.85
CA THR A 52 1.91 12.19 16.16
C THR A 52 2.95 12.38 15.05
N SER A 53 4.15 12.79 15.43
CA SER A 53 5.27 12.89 14.48
C SER A 53 5.64 11.50 13.95
N LEU A 54 5.77 11.37 12.64
CA LEU A 54 6.18 10.11 11.99
C LEU A 54 7.51 9.58 12.54
N GLN A 55 8.42 10.47 12.96
CA GLN A 55 9.72 10.10 13.54
C GLN A 55 9.56 9.37 14.87
N GLU A 56 8.53 9.71 15.65
CA GLU A 56 8.25 9.16 16.99
C GLU A 56 7.51 7.83 16.92
N MET A 57 6.76 7.58 15.84
CA MET A 57 6.05 6.31 15.63
C MET A 57 7.03 5.14 15.49
N SER A 58 6.74 4.04 16.15
CA SER A 58 7.42 2.77 15.88
C SER A 58 7.04 2.22 14.49
N TYR A 59 7.89 1.35 13.92
CA TYR A 59 7.54 0.66 12.66
C TYR A 59 6.29 -0.20 12.79
N LYS A 60 6.02 -0.75 13.96
CA LYS A 60 4.81 -1.53 14.22
C LYS A 60 3.56 -0.65 14.16
N GLU A 61 3.55 0.49 14.84
CA GLU A 61 2.45 1.46 14.78
C GLU A 61 2.24 1.97 13.37
N LEU A 62 3.32 2.32 12.66
CA LEU A 62 3.23 2.76 11.27
C LEU A 62 2.61 1.68 10.38
N SER A 63 3.05 0.42 10.52
CA SER A 63 2.53 -0.69 9.72
C SER A 63 1.11 -1.11 10.07
N SER A 64 0.57 -0.75 11.23
CA SER A 64 -0.84 -0.95 11.55
C SER A 64 -1.74 0.14 10.94
N ASN A 65 -1.20 1.32 10.66
CA ASN A 65 -1.97 2.46 10.18
C ASN A 65 -1.76 2.78 8.70
N MET A 66 -0.63 2.35 8.11
CA MET A 66 -0.26 2.69 6.74
C MET A 66 0.18 1.46 5.96
N ALA A 67 -0.47 1.20 4.83
CA ALA A 67 -0.06 0.21 3.86
C ALA A 67 0.62 0.87 2.66
N VAL A 68 1.60 0.19 2.07
CA VAL A 68 2.38 0.71 0.94
C VAL A 68 2.39 -0.32 -0.19
N VAL A 69 2.00 0.10 -1.38
CA VAL A 69 2.11 -0.67 -2.61
C VAL A 69 3.15 0.01 -3.51
N LEU A 70 4.30 -0.62 -3.64
CA LEU A 70 5.42 -0.11 -4.45
C LEU A 70 5.37 -0.69 -5.86
N THR A 71 5.96 0.03 -6.80
CA THR A 71 6.16 -0.43 -8.19
C THR A 71 7.22 -1.53 -8.28
N GLU A 72 8.05 -1.70 -7.24
CA GLU A 72 9.11 -2.69 -7.24
C GLU A 72 8.53 -4.12 -7.29
N ARG A 73 9.05 -4.93 -8.20
CA ARG A 73 8.62 -6.32 -8.35
C ARG A 73 9.03 -7.11 -7.12
N ILE A 74 8.04 -7.56 -6.36
CA ILE A 74 8.26 -8.51 -5.28
C ILE A 74 8.69 -9.83 -5.91
N LYS A 75 9.88 -10.28 -5.58
CA LYS A 75 10.34 -11.64 -5.92
C LYS A 75 10.03 -12.53 -4.73
N THR A 76 9.12 -13.45 -4.93
CA THR A 76 8.77 -14.45 -3.92
C THR A 76 9.14 -15.82 -4.44
N GLU A 77 9.66 -16.68 -3.59
CA GLU A 77 9.87 -18.07 -3.92
C GLU A 77 8.64 -18.88 -3.46
N LEU A 78 7.95 -19.51 -4.43
CA LEU A 78 6.88 -20.49 -4.19
C LEU A 78 5.70 -20.01 -3.31
N MET A 79 5.35 -18.73 -3.33
CA MET A 79 4.17 -18.24 -2.60
C MET A 79 2.95 -18.17 -3.50
N THR A 80 1.82 -18.63 -2.98
CA THR A 80 0.49 -18.43 -3.57
C THR A 80 0.03 -16.98 -3.43
N CYS A 81 -0.96 -16.58 -4.24
CA CYS A 81 -1.55 -15.25 -4.12
C CYS A 81 -2.20 -15.04 -2.75
N HIS A 82 -2.85 -16.08 -2.19
CA HIS A 82 -3.42 -16.03 -0.85
C HIS A 82 -2.35 -15.76 0.22
N GLU A 83 -1.23 -16.49 0.18
CA GLU A 83 -0.11 -16.29 1.11
C GLU A 83 0.49 -14.89 1.01
N ILE A 84 0.58 -14.33 -0.20
CA ILE A 84 1.01 -12.93 -0.40
C ILE A 84 0.04 -11.97 0.31
N VAL A 85 -1.28 -12.13 0.14
CA VAL A 85 -2.28 -11.28 0.81
C VAL A 85 -2.20 -11.44 2.32
N ALA A 86 -2.06 -12.68 2.80
CA ALA A 86 -1.94 -13.02 4.21
C ALA A 86 -0.76 -12.32 4.93
N THR A 87 0.33 -11.99 4.19
CA THR A 87 1.42 -11.18 4.76
C THR A 87 0.95 -9.79 5.23
N GLY A 88 -0.19 -9.29 4.74
CA GLY A 88 -0.80 -8.05 5.22
C GLY A 88 -1.20 -8.12 6.70
N ARG A 89 -1.41 -9.32 7.25
CA ARG A 89 -1.75 -9.51 8.67
C ARG A 89 -0.55 -9.53 9.62
N TYR A 90 0.69 -9.47 9.12
CA TYR A 90 1.89 -9.51 9.97
C TYR A 90 1.95 -8.47 11.10
N PRO A 91 1.41 -7.23 10.96
CA PRO A 91 1.37 -6.30 12.09
C PRO A 91 0.54 -6.81 13.29
N TYR A 92 -0.40 -7.72 13.05
CA TYR A 92 -1.35 -8.25 14.03
C TYR A 92 -1.00 -9.64 14.50
N THR A 93 -0.25 -10.43 13.73
CA THR A 93 0.23 -11.75 14.13
C THR A 93 1.38 -11.62 15.12
N GLY A 94 1.46 -12.55 16.07
CA GLY A 94 2.57 -12.61 17.00
C GLY A 94 3.91 -13.01 16.35
N ARG A 95 4.92 -13.29 17.17
CA ARG A 95 6.29 -13.66 16.71
C ARG A 95 6.34 -14.85 15.74
N LEU A 96 5.37 -15.72 15.79
CA LEU A 96 5.30 -16.92 14.94
C LEU A 96 4.58 -16.68 13.61
N GLY A 97 3.96 -15.52 13.40
CA GLY A 97 3.23 -15.19 12.17
C GLY A 97 2.01 -16.11 11.92
N ILE A 98 1.47 -16.74 12.97
CA ILE A 98 0.32 -17.64 12.83
C ILE A 98 -0.95 -16.81 12.69
N LEU A 99 -1.70 -17.05 11.62
CA LEU A 99 -2.99 -16.43 11.36
C LEU A 99 -4.06 -17.09 12.24
N THR A 100 -4.97 -16.26 12.74
CA THR A 100 -6.20 -16.72 13.38
C THR A 100 -7.28 -16.99 12.32
N PRO A 101 -8.38 -17.68 12.65
CA PRO A 101 -9.53 -17.82 11.74
C PRO A 101 -10.12 -16.47 11.30
N GLU A 102 -10.04 -15.45 12.16
CA GLU A 102 -10.46 -14.08 11.85
C GLU A 102 -9.53 -13.43 10.83
N ASP A 103 -8.22 -13.62 10.97
CA ASP A 103 -7.24 -13.14 9.98
C ASP A 103 -7.48 -13.78 8.61
N GLU A 104 -7.77 -15.09 8.54
CA GLU A 104 -8.09 -15.79 7.30
C GLU A 104 -9.35 -15.22 6.64
N GLN A 105 -10.38 -14.91 7.42
CA GLN A 105 -11.58 -14.25 6.89
C GLN A 105 -11.26 -12.87 6.30
N ILE A 106 -10.42 -12.08 6.97
CA ILE A 106 -9.99 -10.76 6.48
C ILE A 106 -9.20 -10.89 5.17
N VAL A 107 -8.36 -11.93 5.03
CA VAL A 107 -7.65 -12.24 3.79
C VAL A 107 -8.63 -12.50 2.66
N ASP A 108 -9.63 -13.37 2.88
CA ASP A 108 -10.64 -13.70 1.89
C ASP A 108 -11.47 -12.48 1.47
N GLU A 109 -11.87 -11.65 2.44
CA GLU A 109 -12.61 -10.41 2.18
C GLU A 109 -11.77 -9.40 1.38
N ALA A 110 -10.48 -9.29 1.68
CA ALA A 110 -9.56 -8.44 0.93
C ALA A 110 -9.41 -8.92 -0.52
N MET A 111 -9.29 -10.23 -0.76
CA MET A 111 -9.24 -10.81 -2.10
C MET A 111 -10.54 -10.56 -2.88
N LYS A 112 -11.70 -10.71 -2.22
CA LYS A 112 -13.00 -10.36 -2.79
C LYS A 112 -13.09 -8.90 -3.18
N ALA A 113 -12.59 -7.99 -2.34
CA ALA A 113 -12.67 -6.56 -2.58
C ALA A 113 -11.99 -6.12 -3.89
N VAL A 114 -11.03 -6.90 -4.39
CA VAL A 114 -10.27 -6.64 -5.61
C VAL A 114 -10.58 -7.65 -6.73
N HIS A 115 -11.58 -8.51 -6.57
CA HIS A 115 -11.94 -9.56 -7.53
C HIS A 115 -10.77 -10.49 -7.87
N ALA A 116 -10.10 -11.01 -6.85
CA ALA A 116 -8.94 -11.90 -6.96
C ALA A 116 -9.14 -13.28 -6.30
N GLU A 117 -10.37 -13.66 -5.95
CA GLU A 117 -10.69 -14.91 -5.25
C GLU A 117 -10.21 -16.15 -6.03
N ASP A 118 -10.39 -16.11 -7.35
CA ASP A 118 -9.99 -17.19 -8.27
C ASP A 118 -8.47 -17.37 -8.40
N LEU A 119 -7.70 -16.40 -7.88
CA LEU A 119 -6.23 -16.43 -7.92
C LEU A 119 -5.63 -17.05 -6.66
N GLY A 120 -6.38 -17.25 -5.58
CA GLY A 120 -5.86 -17.59 -4.26
C GLY A 120 -4.80 -18.68 -4.25
N ASN A 121 -5.08 -19.80 -4.91
CA ASN A 121 -4.19 -20.96 -4.97
C ASN A 121 -3.13 -20.90 -6.08
N ARG A 122 -3.06 -19.82 -6.87
CA ARG A 122 -2.07 -19.70 -7.95
C ARG A 122 -0.74 -19.20 -7.41
N ASP A 123 0.33 -19.65 -8.02
CA ASP A 123 1.66 -19.07 -7.80
C ASP A 123 1.64 -17.60 -8.23
N PHE A 124 2.02 -16.71 -7.29
CA PHE A 124 2.10 -15.27 -7.53
C PHE A 124 3.00 -14.91 -8.72
N ASN A 125 4.06 -15.67 -8.97
CA ASN A 125 4.95 -15.40 -10.09
C ASN A 125 4.34 -15.80 -11.45
N ALA A 126 3.36 -16.70 -11.46
CA ALA A 126 2.74 -17.25 -12.66
C ALA A 126 1.52 -16.47 -13.18
N ILE A 127 1.09 -15.41 -12.47
CA ILE A 127 -0.04 -14.57 -12.87
C ILE A 127 0.42 -13.31 -13.64
N SER A 128 -0.51 -12.66 -14.37
CA SER A 128 -0.24 -11.44 -15.14
C SER A 128 0.08 -10.25 -14.23
N ASP A 129 0.76 -9.22 -14.77
CA ASP A 129 1.10 -8.01 -14.00
C ASP A 129 -0.15 -7.31 -13.45
N GLY A 130 -1.27 -7.26 -14.21
CA GLY A 130 -2.55 -6.73 -13.71
C GLY A 130 -3.14 -7.54 -12.56
N GLN A 131 -3.02 -8.88 -12.62
CA GLN A 131 -3.42 -9.75 -11.52
C GLN A 131 -2.51 -9.57 -10.31
N LYS A 132 -1.20 -9.44 -10.51
CA LYS A 132 -0.25 -9.13 -9.43
C LYS A 132 -0.62 -7.84 -8.72
N GLN A 133 -0.96 -6.80 -9.48
CA GLN A 133 -1.35 -5.51 -8.90
C GLN A 133 -2.61 -5.62 -8.03
N ARG A 134 -3.63 -6.41 -8.46
CA ARG A 134 -4.81 -6.69 -7.64
C ARG A 134 -4.45 -7.43 -6.35
N VAL A 135 -3.60 -8.44 -6.42
CA VAL A 135 -3.14 -9.20 -5.25
C VAL A 135 -2.36 -8.30 -4.28
N LEU A 136 -1.48 -7.42 -4.77
CA LEU A 136 -0.75 -6.47 -3.92
C LEU A 136 -1.68 -5.42 -3.29
N LEU A 137 -2.72 -5.00 -4.00
CA LEU A 137 -3.76 -4.15 -3.42
C LEU A 137 -4.57 -4.89 -2.36
N ALA A 138 -4.95 -6.17 -2.60
CA ALA A 138 -5.60 -7.00 -1.58
C ALA A 138 -4.75 -7.12 -0.32
N ARG A 139 -3.44 -7.32 -0.46
CA ARG A 139 -2.49 -7.33 0.67
C ARG A 139 -2.53 -6.02 1.45
N ALA A 140 -2.57 -4.88 0.77
CA ALA A 140 -2.66 -3.58 1.43
C ALA A 140 -4.01 -3.39 2.15
N ILE A 141 -5.12 -3.84 1.54
CA ILE A 141 -6.46 -3.82 2.16
C ILE A 141 -6.54 -4.74 3.38
N CYS A 142 -5.95 -5.93 3.28
CA CYS A 142 -5.91 -6.95 4.33
C CYS A 142 -5.20 -6.44 5.60
N GLN A 143 -4.31 -5.49 5.46
CA GLN A 143 -3.65 -4.81 6.58
C GLN A 143 -4.60 -3.90 7.37
N GLU A 144 -5.81 -3.60 6.85
CA GLU A 144 -6.81 -2.69 7.44
C GLU A 144 -6.22 -1.31 7.81
N PRO A 145 -5.49 -0.65 6.90
CA PRO A 145 -4.81 0.60 7.20
C PRO A 145 -5.78 1.79 7.16
N GLU A 146 -5.40 2.90 7.80
CA GLU A 146 -6.06 4.20 7.62
C GLU A 146 -5.56 4.93 6.35
N ILE A 147 -4.33 4.65 5.93
CA ILE A 147 -3.71 5.25 4.73
C ILE A 147 -3.16 4.16 3.83
N ILE A 148 -3.41 4.27 2.52
CA ILE A 148 -2.75 3.47 1.50
C ILE A 148 -1.91 4.37 0.61
N VAL A 149 -0.61 4.13 0.57
CA VAL A 149 0.33 4.82 -0.30
C VAL A 149 0.62 3.95 -1.52
N LEU A 150 0.37 4.49 -2.71
CA LEU A 150 0.57 3.80 -3.99
C LEU A 150 1.63 4.53 -4.81
N ASP A 151 2.71 3.86 -5.18
CA ASP A 151 3.72 4.40 -6.10
C ASP A 151 3.51 3.82 -7.49
N GLU A 152 3.07 4.66 -8.43
CA GLU A 152 2.76 4.32 -9.82
C GLU A 152 1.84 3.08 -10.00
N PRO A 153 0.71 2.98 -9.29
CA PRO A 153 -0.10 1.75 -9.25
C PRO A 153 -0.72 1.36 -10.59
N THR A 154 -0.70 2.26 -11.56
CA THR A 154 -1.25 2.03 -12.90
C THR A 154 -0.20 1.74 -13.96
N SER A 155 1.09 1.70 -13.59
CA SER A 155 2.17 1.36 -14.50
C SER A 155 2.00 -0.06 -15.01
N PHE A 156 2.22 -0.26 -16.32
CA PHE A 156 2.09 -1.54 -17.00
C PHE A 156 0.68 -2.15 -17.06
N LEU A 157 -0.36 -1.44 -16.60
CA LEU A 157 -1.74 -1.88 -16.71
C LEU A 157 -2.39 -1.38 -18.00
N ASP A 158 -3.22 -2.20 -18.62
CA ASP A 158 -4.11 -1.74 -19.69
C ASP A 158 -5.24 -0.83 -19.15
N VAL A 159 -5.98 -0.19 -20.05
CA VAL A 159 -7.02 0.79 -19.70
C VAL A 159 -8.12 0.18 -18.82
N ARG A 160 -8.51 -1.07 -19.07
CA ARG A 160 -9.56 -1.75 -18.31
C ARG A 160 -9.14 -1.92 -16.84
N TYR A 161 -7.96 -2.47 -16.62
CA TYR A 161 -7.44 -2.68 -15.26
C TYR A 161 -7.15 -1.36 -14.52
N LYS A 162 -6.77 -0.29 -15.23
CA LYS A 162 -6.65 1.04 -14.63
C LYS A 162 -7.99 1.53 -14.09
N LEU A 163 -9.06 1.40 -14.86
CA LEU A 163 -10.40 1.81 -14.43
C LEU A 163 -10.92 0.97 -13.26
N GLU A 164 -10.70 -0.34 -13.30
CA GLU A 164 -11.05 -1.24 -12.20
C GLU A 164 -10.31 -0.85 -10.90
N LEU A 165 -9.02 -0.59 -10.98
CA LEU A 165 -8.21 -0.13 -9.84
C LEU A 165 -8.74 1.17 -9.25
N LEU A 166 -8.99 2.18 -10.11
CA LEU A 166 -9.52 3.47 -9.66
C LEU A 166 -10.89 3.33 -8.98
N ALA A 167 -11.78 2.48 -9.51
CA ALA A 167 -13.07 2.21 -8.90
C ALA A 167 -12.95 1.55 -7.51
N ILE A 168 -11.97 0.66 -7.33
CA ILE A 168 -11.67 0.05 -6.03
C ILE A 168 -11.18 1.11 -5.05
N LEU A 169 -10.21 1.94 -5.44
CA LEU A 169 -9.66 3.00 -4.60
C LEU A 169 -10.73 4.02 -4.19
N GLU A 170 -11.57 4.46 -5.14
CA GLU A 170 -12.70 5.36 -4.85
C GLU A 170 -13.68 4.74 -3.83
N ARG A 171 -14.02 3.46 -4.00
CA ARG A 171 -14.89 2.74 -3.06
C ARG A 171 -14.29 2.66 -1.66
N MET A 172 -12.97 2.47 -1.56
CA MET A 172 -12.26 2.40 -0.29
C MET A 172 -12.25 3.76 0.42
N ALA A 173 -11.92 4.83 -0.29
CA ALA A 173 -11.93 6.18 0.25
C ALA A 173 -13.33 6.57 0.74
N ARG A 174 -14.36 6.39 -0.11
CA ARG A 174 -15.73 6.82 0.22
C ARG A 174 -16.44 5.96 1.27
N LYS A 175 -16.24 4.63 1.27
CA LYS A 175 -16.99 3.70 2.15
C LYS A 175 -16.25 3.32 3.41
N LYS A 176 -14.92 3.23 3.34
CA LYS A 176 -14.07 2.83 4.47
C LYS A 176 -13.26 3.99 5.06
N HIS A 177 -13.41 5.20 4.51
CA HIS A 177 -12.64 6.40 4.91
C HIS A 177 -11.13 6.19 4.93
N ILE A 178 -10.62 5.35 4.01
CA ILE A 178 -9.20 5.12 3.82
C ILE A 178 -8.65 6.22 2.91
N THR A 179 -7.57 6.87 3.35
CA THR A 179 -6.87 7.93 2.62
C THR A 179 -5.85 7.36 1.66
#